data_0e4a543dd999e93007ef22df7445bf19
#
_entry.id   0e4a543dd999e93007ef22df7445bf19
#
_cell.length_a   1.000
_cell.length_b   1.000
_cell.length_c   1.000
_cell.angle_alpha   90.00
_cell.angle_beta   90.00
_cell.angle_gamma   90.00
#
_symmetry.space_group_name_H-M   'P 1'
#
loop_
_entity.id
_entity.type
_entity.pdbx_description
1 polymer ?
#
loop_
_entity_poly.entity_id
_entity_poly.type
_entity_poly.pdbx_seq_one_letter_code
_entity_poly.pdbx_strand_id
1 'polypeptide(L)'
;MSTTSTVTRLLQRQIMPIDRDTDVFPLYVDLEEAKLDTDRHAVGGDKAAKDLNNAAIRQSTSTGKKLHPDQIRSRTALELRPSQPLSFGTYFNAFPASYWRRHTVVTDVDLTVEVVGAGSVVTVYKSMARGHAQRVDSATVEGEGQDARGSFSFSLPLKPFVDGGWYWYDVVAGDHGATVEGAAWTAQVPADRAEHGTVDVCITTMLPDMSAQLLGQLGDAEELQPYLDTVMVMDQGKDKVTDSSYFPAAEAGLGDKLRVIVQGNLGGSGGYARGQLESVRKGTATYAMMMDDDVVCEPEGIIRAVTFGDLAKRPTIVGGHMFNLFSRAELHSFGEIVQPWRFWRLRVP
;
A
#
# COMPACT_ATOMS: atom_id res chain seq x y z
N MET A 1 -5.56 -32.50 20.56
CA MET A 1 -5.54 -31.40 19.57
C MET A 1 -4.13 -30.85 19.61
N SER A 2 -3.39 -30.97 18.52
CA SER A 2 -2.03 -30.39 18.43
C SER A 2 -2.19 -28.88 18.44
N THR A 3 -1.64 -28.20 19.45
CA THR A 3 -1.54 -26.75 19.47
C THR A 3 -0.56 -26.34 18.38
N THR A 4 -1.06 -25.93 17.22
CA THR A 4 -0.24 -25.35 16.16
C THR A 4 0.37 -24.08 16.77
N SER A 5 1.71 -24.03 16.88
CA SER A 5 2.39 -22.80 17.33
C SER A 5 2.12 -21.68 16.32
N THR A 6 1.88 -20.48 16.84
CA THR A 6 1.68 -19.28 16.02
C THR A 6 2.81 -18.29 16.23
N VAL A 7 3.03 -17.43 15.25
CA VAL A 7 4.00 -16.33 15.28
C VAL A 7 3.32 -15.04 14.81
N THR A 8 3.80 -13.92 15.30
CA THR A 8 3.31 -12.60 14.84
C THR A 8 3.97 -12.24 13.52
N ARG A 9 3.16 -11.95 12.50
CA ARG A 9 3.60 -11.43 11.20
C ARG A 9 3.11 -10.01 11.01
N LEU A 10 4.00 -9.15 10.51
CA LEU A 10 3.64 -7.82 9.99
C LEU A 10 2.92 -7.99 8.66
N LEU A 11 1.75 -7.37 8.53
CA LEU A 11 0.92 -7.41 7.32
C LEU A 11 1.00 -6.11 6.52
N GLN A 12 1.00 -4.99 7.22
CA GLN A 12 0.98 -3.64 6.64
C GLN A 12 1.49 -2.62 7.66
N ARG A 13 2.36 -1.72 7.23
CA ARG A 13 2.76 -0.54 8.01
C ARG A 13 1.96 0.69 7.58
N GLN A 14 1.77 1.62 8.49
CA GLN A 14 1.45 3.00 8.13
C GLN A 14 2.61 3.59 7.35
N ILE A 15 2.32 4.27 6.25
CA ILE A 15 3.34 4.93 5.45
C ILE A 15 2.93 6.36 5.09
N MET A 16 3.96 7.20 4.90
CA MET A 16 3.87 8.53 4.31
C MET A 16 4.56 8.52 2.94
N PRO A 17 4.25 9.46 2.04
CA PRO A 17 4.87 9.51 0.72
C PRO A 17 6.40 9.63 0.81
N ILE A 18 7.10 9.01 -0.13
CA ILE A 18 8.57 9.08 -0.24
C ILE A 18 9.00 10.50 -0.56
N ASP A 19 8.38 11.08 -1.59
CA ASP A 19 8.56 12.48 -1.93
C ASP A 19 7.55 13.35 -1.14
N ARG A 20 7.83 14.63 -1.04
CA ARG A 20 6.96 15.61 -0.37
C ARG A 20 5.98 16.28 -1.33
N ASP A 21 5.64 15.62 -2.42
CA ASP A 21 4.64 16.10 -3.36
C ASP A 21 3.24 16.08 -2.72
N THR A 22 2.69 17.26 -2.54
CA THR A 22 1.38 17.43 -1.90
C THR A 22 0.24 16.82 -2.69
N ASP A 23 0.42 16.57 -3.99
CA ASP A 23 -0.62 16.01 -4.85
C ASP A 23 -0.89 14.52 -4.54
N VAL A 24 0.09 13.81 -3.95
CA VAL A 24 -0.10 12.41 -3.55
C VAL A 24 -0.60 12.26 -2.11
N PHE A 25 -0.56 13.29 -1.27
CA PHE A 25 -0.94 13.21 0.14
C PHE A 25 -2.32 12.59 0.37
N PRO A 26 -3.37 12.86 -0.46
CA PRO A 26 -4.68 12.24 -0.28
C PRO A 26 -4.69 10.72 -0.40
N LEU A 27 -3.66 10.12 -1.00
CA LEU A 27 -3.51 8.66 -1.05
C LEU A 27 -3.00 8.08 0.27
N TYR A 28 -2.40 8.89 1.13
CA TYR A 28 -1.78 8.47 2.40
C TYR A 28 -2.55 8.93 3.61
N VAL A 29 -3.08 10.15 3.62
CA VAL A 29 -3.81 10.75 4.74
C VAL A 29 -4.92 11.68 4.27
N ASP A 30 -5.96 11.84 5.11
CA ASP A 30 -7.03 12.81 4.93
C ASP A 30 -7.15 13.66 6.21
N LEU A 31 -7.39 14.95 6.06
CA LEU A 31 -7.61 15.90 7.17
C LEU A 31 -9.07 15.95 7.65
N GLU A 32 -9.94 15.17 7.06
CA GLU A 32 -11.33 15.04 7.52
C GLU A 32 -11.50 13.78 8.37
N GLU A 33 -12.14 13.93 9.53
CA GLU A 33 -12.60 12.78 10.31
C GLU A 33 -13.59 11.93 9.51
N ALA A 34 -13.62 10.63 9.78
CA ALA A 34 -14.63 9.75 9.21
C ALA A 34 -16.03 10.27 9.56
N LYS A 35 -16.78 10.68 8.56
CA LYS A 35 -18.18 11.07 8.75
C LYS A 35 -18.98 9.82 9.07
N LEU A 36 -19.35 9.65 10.34
CA LEU A 36 -20.35 8.66 10.74
C LEU A 36 -21.67 9.02 10.06
N ASP A 37 -22.23 8.07 9.32
CA ASP A 37 -23.54 8.26 8.67
C ASP A 37 -24.65 8.10 9.72
N THR A 38 -24.81 9.14 10.57
CA THR A 38 -25.84 9.20 11.60
C THR A 38 -27.22 9.59 11.04
N ASP A 39 -27.31 10.06 9.79
CA ASP A 39 -28.49 10.73 9.27
C ASP A 39 -29.24 10.00 8.15
N ARG A 40 -28.95 8.72 7.87
CA ARG A 40 -29.67 7.99 6.82
C ARG A 40 -30.67 6.96 7.34
N HIS A 41 -31.73 7.44 7.97
CA HIS A 41 -33.06 6.83 7.93
C HIS A 41 -33.91 7.41 6.80
N ALA A 42 -33.38 7.57 5.62
CA ALA A 42 -34.17 7.90 4.44
C ALA A 42 -34.15 6.74 3.45
N VAL A 43 -35.20 5.97 3.49
CA VAL A 43 -35.59 4.98 2.50
C VAL A 43 -35.79 5.68 1.14
N GLY A 44 -35.14 5.18 0.09
CA GLY A 44 -35.65 5.37 -1.28
C GLY A 44 -34.68 5.94 -2.30
N GLY A 45 -34.41 5.15 -3.31
CA GLY A 45 -34.20 5.58 -4.69
C GLY A 45 -32.77 5.57 -5.22
N ASP A 46 -32.64 5.14 -6.44
CA ASP A 46 -31.54 5.01 -7.40
C ASP A 46 -30.36 6.04 -7.40
N LYS A 47 -30.33 6.98 -6.49
CA LYS A 47 -29.20 7.89 -6.27
C LYS A 47 -28.01 7.21 -5.57
N ALA A 48 -28.26 6.15 -4.82
CA ALA A 48 -27.24 5.48 -4.02
C ALA A 48 -26.14 4.78 -4.86
N ALA A 49 -26.45 4.33 -6.06
CA ALA A 49 -25.50 3.66 -6.93
C ALA A 49 -24.43 4.61 -7.55
N LYS A 50 -24.81 5.88 -7.79
CA LYS A 50 -23.88 6.91 -8.29
C LYS A 50 -22.97 7.47 -7.19
N ASP A 51 -23.46 7.51 -5.95
CA ASP A 51 -22.65 7.97 -4.80
C ASP A 51 -21.66 6.91 -4.31
N LEU A 52 -21.88 5.62 -4.61
CA LEU A 52 -20.99 4.52 -4.23
C LEU A 52 -19.66 4.53 -5.02
N ASN A 53 -19.67 4.96 -6.28
CA ASN A 53 -18.45 5.12 -7.07
C ASN A 53 -17.62 6.33 -6.63
N ASN A 54 -18.25 7.33 -6.03
CA ASN A 54 -17.57 8.53 -5.52
C ASN A 54 -17.09 8.39 -4.07
N ALA A 55 -17.55 7.40 -3.32
CA ALA A 55 -17.15 7.21 -1.92
C ALA A 55 -15.77 6.53 -1.79
N ALA A 56 -15.33 5.79 -2.80
CA ALA A 56 -13.99 5.19 -2.83
C ALA A 56 -12.91 6.15 -3.33
N ILE A 57 -13.32 7.23 -4.02
CA ILE A 57 -12.44 8.27 -4.53
C ILE A 57 -13.09 9.60 -4.18
N ARG A 58 -13.10 9.97 -2.92
CA ARG A 58 -13.38 11.36 -2.57
C ARG A 58 -12.23 12.19 -3.10
N GLN A 59 -12.46 12.89 -4.21
CA GLN A 59 -11.74 14.13 -4.44
C GLN A 59 -11.93 14.94 -3.15
N SER A 60 -10.83 15.13 -2.43
CA SER A 60 -10.75 16.06 -1.32
C SER A 60 -11.20 17.43 -1.85
N THR A 61 -12.50 17.71 -1.77
CA THR A 61 -12.98 19.08 -1.79
C THR A 61 -12.62 19.67 -0.43
N SER A 62 -11.29 19.72 -0.17
CA SER A 62 -10.75 20.24 1.06
C SER A 62 -11.16 21.70 1.18
N THR A 63 -11.87 22.01 2.21
CA THR A 63 -12.03 23.36 2.77
C THR A 63 -10.68 23.92 3.19
N GLY A 64 -9.74 24.14 2.27
CA GLY A 64 -8.53 24.93 2.47
C GLY A 64 -7.48 24.42 3.48
N LYS A 65 -7.72 23.34 4.22
CA LYS A 65 -6.78 22.77 5.18
C LYS A 65 -6.01 21.64 4.49
N LYS A 66 -4.85 21.96 3.95
CA LYS A 66 -3.91 20.93 3.43
C LYS A 66 -2.89 20.57 4.51
N LEU A 67 -2.50 19.29 4.56
CA LEU A 67 -1.34 18.86 5.32
C LEU A 67 -0.10 19.58 4.75
N HIS A 68 0.69 20.20 5.62
CA HIS A 68 1.92 20.84 5.18
C HIS A 68 3.04 19.79 5.08
N PRO A 69 3.88 19.82 4.03
CA PRO A 69 4.99 18.86 3.88
C PRO A 69 5.90 18.75 5.10
N ASP A 70 6.12 19.85 5.83
CA ASP A 70 6.95 19.87 7.03
C ASP A 70 6.35 19.09 8.23
N GLN A 71 5.06 18.74 8.17
CA GLN A 71 4.44 17.89 9.19
C GLN A 71 4.86 16.41 9.02
N ILE A 72 5.32 16.00 7.83
CA ILE A 72 5.85 14.66 7.59
C ILE A 72 7.28 14.60 8.08
N ARG A 73 7.53 13.84 9.15
CA ARG A 73 8.84 13.68 9.78
C ARG A 73 9.65 12.54 9.17
N SER A 74 8.98 11.45 8.81
CA SER A 74 9.60 10.28 8.19
C SER A 74 8.58 9.49 7.37
N ARG A 75 8.99 8.34 6.85
CA ARG A 75 8.09 7.37 6.17
C ARG A 75 6.92 6.88 7.05
N THR A 76 7.05 6.97 8.36
CA THR A 76 6.04 6.46 9.31
C THR A 76 5.56 7.50 10.31
N ALA A 77 6.20 8.67 10.39
CA ALA A 77 5.91 9.65 11.42
C ALA A 77 5.47 11.00 10.85
N LEU A 78 4.47 11.60 11.48
CA LEU A 78 3.99 12.94 11.16
C LEU A 78 3.53 13.70 12.41
N GLU A 79 3.62 15.04 12.34
CA GLU A 79 3.17 15.95 13.38
C GLU A 79 1.78 16.50 13.07
N LEU A 80 0.95 16.62 14.12
CA LEU A 80 -0.34 17.24 14.08
C LEU A 80 -0.33 18.53 14.93
N ARG A 81 -0.96 19.56 14.40
CA ARG A 81 -1.20 20.80 15.15
C ARG A 81 -2.24 20.57 16.25
N PRO A 82 -2.34 21.46 17.23
CA PRO A 82 -3.39 21.40 18.26
C PRO A 82 -4.78 21.19 17.67
N SER A 83 -5.49 20.20 18.21
CA SER A 83 -6.85 19.82 17.79
C SER A 83 -7.02 19.47 16.32
N GLN A 84 -5.93 19.17 15.61
CA GLN A 84 -5.97 18.77 14.20
C GLN A 84 -6.43 17.32 14.09
N PRO A 85 -7.49 17.04 13.29
CA PRO A 85 -7.87 15.69 12.92
C PRO A 85 -7.02 15.18 11.77
N LEU A 86 -6.83 13.86 11.72
CA LEU A 86 -6.20 13.15 10.62
C LEU A 86 -6.78 11.75 10.48
N SER A 87 -7.15 11.36 9.28
CA SER A 87 -7.64 10.03 8.96
C SER A 87 -6.61 9.25 8.13
N PHE A 88 -6.42 7.98 8.49
CA PHE A 88 -5.70 6.98 7.71
C PHE A 88 -6.64 6.07 6.90
N GLY A 89 -7.90 6.48 6.73
CA GLY A 89 -8.89 5.84 5.88
C GLY A 89 -8.66 6.09 4.38
N THR A 90 -7.43 5.91 3.91
CA THR A 90 -6.94 6.30 2.60
C THR A 90 -6.43 5.10 1.82
N TYR A 91 -6.06 5.30 0.56
CA TYR A 91 -5.64 4.22 -0.33
C TYR A 91 -4.48 3.39 0.24
N PHE A 92 -3.41 4.04 0.71
CA PHE A 92 -2.24 3.32 1.21
C PHE A 92 -2.35 2.88 2.67
N ASN A 93 -3.16 3.52 3.51
CA ASN A 93 -3.14 3.25 4.94
C ASN A 93 -4.35 2.51 5.49
N ALA A 94 -5.48 2.48 4.78
CA ALA A 94 -6.59 1.62 5.17
C ALA A 94 -6.24 0.13 4.97
N PHE A 95 -6.62 -0.72 5.92
CA PHE A 95 -6.38 -2.15 5.86
C PHE A 95 -7.50 -2.86 5.10
N PRO A 96 -7.22 -3.60 4.00
CA PRO A 96 -8.22 -4.21 3.14
C PRO A 96 -8.80 -5.51 3.71
N ALA A 97 -9.49 -5.39 4.85
CA ALA A 97 -9.93 -6.49 5.72
C ALA A 97 -10.69 -7.61 4.99
N SER A 98 -11.55 -7.25 4.02
CA SER A 98 -12.31 -8.23 3.25
C SER A 98 -11.46 -9.12 2.35
N TYR A 99 -10.41 -8.57 1.75
CA TYR A 99 -9.46 -9.33 0.93
C TYR A 99 -8.66 -10.31 1.79
N TRP A 100 -8.12 -9.84 2.92
CA TRP A 100 -7.40 -10.68 3.87
C TRP A 100 -8.27 -11.82 4.37
N ARG A 101 -9.50 -11.55 4.81
CA ARG A 101 -10.45 -12.59 5.25
C ARG A 101 -10.73 -13.64 4.18
N ARG A 102 -10.98 -13.19 2.96
CA ARG A 102 -11.42 -14.06 1.86
C ARG A 102 -10.30 -14.95 1.37
N HIS A 103 -9.11 -14.40 1.18
CA HIS A 103 -8.06 -15.06 0.40
C HIS A 103 -6.91 -15.60 1.24
N THR A 104 -6.76 -15.20 2.49
CA THR A 104 -5.63 -15.61 3.34
C THR A 104 -6.07 -16.46 4.53
N VAL A 105 -5.07 -17.03 5.22
CA VAL A 105 -5.30 -17.82 6.45
C VAL A 105 -5.55 -16.94 7.68
N VAL A 106 -5.43 -15.62 7.55
CA VAL A 106 -5.61 -14.65 8.64
C VAL A 106 -7.09 -14.55 9.01
N THR A 107 -7.39 -14.65 10.30
CA THR A 107 -8.75 -14.56 10.87
C THR A 107 -8.98 -13.28 11.67
N ASP A 108 -7.92 -12.79 12.29
CA ASP A 108 -7.93 -11.62 13.16
C ASP A 108 -6.67 -10.81 12.92
N VAL A 109 -6.73 -9.51 13.14
CA VAL A 109 -5.58 -8.62 13.01
C VAL A 109 -5.46 -7.73 14.23
N ASP A 110 -4.24 -7.38 14.59
CA ASP A 110 -3.95 -6.40 15.63
C ASP A 110 -3.44 -5.12 14.98
N LEU A 111 -4.04 -3.99 15.33
CA LEU A 111 -3.56 -2.66 14.98
C LEU A 111 -2.82 -2.09 16.17
N THR A 112 -1.54 -1.78 16.02
CA THR A 112 -0.76 -1.01 17.00
C THR A 112 -0.55 0.40 16.49
N VAL A 113 -0.78 1.41 17.33
CA VAL A 113 -0.60 2.85 17.00
C VAL A 113 0.20 3.52 18.10
N GLU A 114 1.26 4.23 17.72
CA GLU A 114 2.13 4.99 18.60
C GLU A 114 1.86 6.49 18.43
N VAL A 115 1.45 7.16 19.51
CA VAL A 115 1.12 8.59 19.49
C VAL A 115 1.76 9.28 20.69
N VAL A 116 2.32 10.46 20.46
CA VAL A 116 2.87 11.36 21.47
C VAL A 116 2.06 12.64 21.49
N GLY A 117 1.64 13.11 22.66
CA GLY A 117 0.84 14.31 22.90
C GLY A 117 -0.40 14.00 23.73
N ALA A 118 -0.44 14.50 24.98
CA ALA A 118 -1.55 14.31 25.90
C ALA A 118 -2.90 14.73 25.30
N GLY A 119 -3.95 13.99 25.66
CA GLY A 119 -5.32 14.26 25.19
C GLY A 119 -5.57 13.89 23.73
N SER A 120 -4.58 13.36 23.02
CA SER A 120 -4.78 12.89 21.65
C SER A 120 -5.61 11.61 21.65
N VAL A 121 -6.54 11.50 20.70
CA VAL A 121 -7.49 10.39 20.61
C VAL A 121 -7.23 9.60 19.35
N VAL A 122 -7.05 8.28 19.47
CA VAL A 122 -7.04 7.33 18.38
C VAL A 122 -8.39 6.65 18.30
N THR A 123 -9.04 6.66 17.15
CA THR A 123 -10.33 6.00 16.94
C THR A 123 -10.25 5.03 15.78
N VAL A 124 -10.63 3.78 16.01
CA VAL A 124 -10.65 2.73 14.98
C VAL A 124 -12.02 2.63 14.35
N TYR A 125 -12.04 2.55 13.04
CA TYR A 125 -13.24 2.41 12.23
C TYR A 125 -13.21 1.17 11.35
N LYS A 126 -14.38 0.73 10.93
CA LYS A 126 -14.56 -0.23 9.84
C LYS A 126 -15.59 0.28 8.85
N SER A 127 -15.44 -0.08 7.58
CA SER A 127 -16.49 0.08 6.58
C SER A 127 -17.11 -1.26 6.22
N MET A 128 -18.35 -1.20 5.75
CA MET A 128 -19.07 -2.34 5.17
C MET A 128 -19.06 -2.21 3.64
N ALA A 129 -19.43 -3.26 2.92
CA ALA A 129 -19.49 -3.27 1.46
C ALA A 129 -20.30 -2.12 0.85
N ARG A 130 -21.21 -1.51 1.60
CA ARG A 130 -22.02 -0.36 1.18
C ARG A 130 -21.40 1.00 1.53
N GLY A 131 -20.15 1.02 2.00
CA GLY A 131 -19.42 2.25 2.32
C GLY A 131 -19.81 2.93 3.63
N HIS A 132 -20.68 2.32 4.45
CA HIS A 132 -21.00 2.87 5.79
C HIS A 132 -19.81 2.69 6.73
N ALA A 133 -19.39 3.77 7.38
CA ALA A 133 -18.37 3.74 8.43
C ALA A 133 -19.00 3.47 9.80
N GLN A 134 -18.36 2.62 10.58
CA GLN A 134 -18.73 2.31 11.95
C GLN A 134 -17.51 2.42 12.85
N ARG A 135 -17.63 3.19 13.94
CA ARG A 135 -16.63 3.20 15.02
C ARG A 135 -16.58 1.83 15.67
N VAL A 136 -15.36 1.33 15.89
CA VAL A 136 -15.10 0.02 16.51
C VAL A 136 -14.60 0.19 17.93
N ASP A 137 -13.56 1.02 18.10
CA ASP A 137 -12.90 1.24 19.37
C ASP A 137 -12.22 2.61 19.41
N SER A 138 -11.74 3.03 20.59
CA SER A 138 -10.91 4.24 20.72
C SER A 138 -10.09 4.23 22.00
N ALA A 139 -8.97 4.96 21.96
CA ALA A 139 -8.09 5.18 23.09
C ALA A 139 -7.61 6.62 23.11
N THR A 140 -7.25 7.11 24.31
CA THR A 140 -6.75 8.47 24.52
C THR A 140 -5.38 8.42 25.15
N VAL A 141 -4.48 9.29 24.71
CA VAL A 141 -3.16 9.47 25.34
C VAL A 141 -3.36 10.15 26.67
N GLU A 142 -3.10 9.42 27.75
CA GLU A 142 -3.18 9.92 29.10
C GLU A 142 -1.92 10.67 29.52
N GLY A 143 -2.01 11.54 30.54
CA GLY A 143 -0.91 12.34 31.04
C GLY A 143 -1.06 13.82 30.72
N GLU A 144 0.03 14.56 30.84
CA GLU A 144 0.07 16.01 30.61
C GLU A 144 1.19 16.39 29.64
N GLY A 145 0.97 17.44 28.84
CA GLY A 145 1.97 18.04 27.97
C GLY A 145 2.23 17.29 26.66
N GLN A 146 3.25 17.75 25.95
CA GLN A 146 3.58 17.30 24.61
C GLN A 146 4.30 15.94 24.57
N ASP A 147 4.93 15.54 25.67
CA ASP A 147 5.77 14.33 25.74
C ASP A 147 5.02 13.08 26.25
N ALA A 148 3.74 13.23 26.60
CA ALA A 148 2.91 12.09 26.99
C ALA A 148 2.80 11.09 25.85
N ARG A 149 3.05 9.81 26.14
CA ARG A 149 3.09 8.74 25.12
C ARG A 149 1.94 7.77 25.29
N GLY A 150 1.32 7.40 24.19
CA GLY A 150 0.35 6.31 24.11
C GLY A 150 0.80 5.26 23.09
N SER A 151 0.81 4.01 23.53
CA SER A 151 0.96 2.84 22.66
C SER A 151 -0.32 2.03 22.78
N PHE A 152 -1.08 1.96 21.71
CA PHE A 152 -2.41 1.36 21.69
C PHE A 152 -2.40 0.12 20.80
N SER A 153 -3.04 -0.95 21.29
CA SER A 153 -3.24 -2.18 20.54
C SER A 153 -4.71 -2.54 20.48
N PHE A 154 -5.24 -2.74 19.28
CA PHE A 154 -6.64 -3.08 19.02
C PHE A 154 -6.72 -4.42 18.30
N SER A 155 -7.33 -5.43 18.94
CA SER A 155 -7.55 -6.75 18.32
C SER A 155 -8.87 -6.76 17.55
N LEU A 156 -8.82 -7.01 16.26
CA LEU A 156 -9.88 -6.73 15.31
C LEU A 156 -10.20 -7.99 14.47
N PRO A 157 -11.42 -8.58 14.61
CA PRO A 157 -11.80 -9.78 13.87
C PRO A 157 -12.10 -9.47 12.41
N LEU A 158 -11.61 -10.30 11.50
CA LEU A 158 -11.94 -10.19 10.08
C LEU A 158 -13.31 -10.83 9.71
N LYS A 159 -13.90 -11.63 10.61
CA LYS A 159 -15.17 -12.33 10.39
C LYS A 159 -16.29 -11.43 9.87
N PRO A 160 -16.46 -10.16 10.27
CA PRO A 160 -17.55 -9.31 9.78
C PRO A 160 -17.48 -8.93 8.30
N PHE A 161 -16.32 -9.06 7.63
CA PHE A 161 -16.12 -8.58 6.26
C PHE A 161 -16.47 -9.66 5.23
N VAL A 162 -17.74 -9.86 4.95
CA VAL A 162 -18.21 -10.92 4.01
C VAL A 162 -18.08 -10.45 2.55
N ASP A 163 -18.59 -9.27 2.24
CA ASP A 163 -18.79 -8.78 0.87
C ASP A 163 -17.91 -7.59 0.48
N GLY A 164 -17.05 -7.15 1.39
CA GLY A 164 -16.18 -6.00 1.22
C GLY A 164 -15.93 -5.33 2.56
N GLY A 165 -15.10 -4.30 2.55
CA GLY A 165 -14.85 -3.47 3.69
C GLY A 165 -13.39 -3.44 4.15
N TRP A 166 -13.11 -2.43 4.94
CA TRP A 166 -11.80 -1.98 5.37
C TRP A 166 -11.81 -1.69 6.86
N TYR A 167 -10.66 -1.82 7.50
CA TYR A 167 -10.34 -1.18 8.77
C TYR A 167 -9.45 0.04 8.52
N TRP A 168 -9.59 1.06 9.33
CA TRP A 168 -8.66 2.19 9.42
C TRP A 168 -8.76 2.83 10.80
N TYR A 169 -7.93 3.82 11.04
CA TYR A 169 -7.99 4.62 12.24
C TYR A 169 -7.83 6.10 11.91
N ASP A 170 -8.34 6.92 12.80
CA ASP A 170 -8.20 8.37 12.80
C ASP A 170 -7.49 8.80 14.08
N VAL A 171 -6.77 9.92 14.01
CA VAL A 171 -6.14 10.56 15.17
C VAL A 171 -6.62 11.99 15.25
N VAL A 172 -7.08 12.41 16.43
CA VAL A 172 -7.34 13.81 16.75
C VAL A 172 -6.31 14.26 17.77
N ALA A 173 -5.50 15.23 17.44
CA ALA A 173 -4.48 15.75 18.34
C ALA A 173 -5.11 16.47 19.56
N GLY A 174 -4.47 16.36 20.71
CA GLY A 174 -4.82 17.13 21.88
C GLY A 174 -4.48 18.61 21.77
N ASP A 175 -4.68 19.38 22.84
CA ASP A 175 -4.53 20.85 22.88
C ASP A 175 -3.09 21.31 22.63
N HIS A 176 -2.11 20.44 22.77
CA HIS A 176 -0.68 20.73 22.54
C HIS A 176 -0.16 20.20 21.20
N GLY A 177 -1.05 19.65 20.34
CA GLY A 177 -0.65 18.91 19.14
C GLY A 177 -0.32 17.46 19.44
N ALA A 178 0.12 16.74 18.42
CA ALA A 178 0.52 15.34 18.54
C ALA A 178 1.59 14.97 17.53
N THR A 179 2.33 13.91 17.80
CA THR A 179 3.13 13.19 16.81
C THR A 179 2.59 11.76 16.69
N VAL A 180 2.17 11.36 15.51
CA VAL A 180 1.95 9.95 15.20
C VAL A 180 3.30 9.38 14.79
N GLU A 181 3.88 8.51 15.61
CA GLU A 181 5.22 7.93 15.38
C GLU A 181 5.16 6.73 14.43
N GLY A 182 4.00 6.09 14.33
CA GLY A 182 3.76 5.00 13.39
C GLY A 182 2.57 4.15 13.79
N ALA A 183 2.18 3.27 12.86
CA ALA A 183 1.24 2.20 13.14
C ALA A 183 1.53 0.97 12.28
N ALA A 184 1.11 -0.19 12.80
CA ALA A 184 1.31 -1.46 12.13
C ALA A 184 0.10 -2.37 12.29
N TRP A 185 -0.25 -3.07 11.24
CA TRP A 185 -1.21 -4.16 11.22
C TRP A 185 -0.44 -5.48 11.26
N THR A 186 -0.70 -6.28 12.26
CA THR A 186 -0.07 -7.60 12.46
C THR A 186 -1.13 -8.68 12.60
N ALA A 187 -0.72 -9.94 12.50
CA ALA A 187 -1.58 -11.09 12.78
C ALA A 187 -0.80 -12.25 13.37
N GLN A 188 -1.50 -13.08 14.15
CA GLN A 188 -1.01 -14.39 14.53
C GLN A 188 -1.21 -15.36 13.39
N VAL A 189 -0.13 -15.93 12.87
CA VAL A 189 -0.16 -16.87 11.74
C VAL A 189 0.48 -18.20 12.16
N PRO A 190 0.15 -19.32 11.47
CA PRO A 190 0.83 -20.59 11.71
C PRO A 190 2.36 -20.47 11.57
N ALA A 191 3.11 -21.15 12.41
CA ALA A 191 4.58 -21.05 12.46
C ALA A 191 5.28 -21.47 11.15
N ASP A 192 4.64 -22.32 10.34
CA ASP A 192 5.11 -22.69 8.99
C ASP A 192 4.94 -21.55 7.96
N ARG A 193 4.30 -20.45 8.34
CA ARG A 193 4.14 -19.21 7.57
C ARG A 193 4.91 -18.03 8.20
N ALA A 194 5.90 -18.31 9.06
CA ALA A 194 6.69 -17.29 9.75
C ALA A 194 7.59 -16.51 8.79
N GLU A 195 8.25 -17.20 7.88
CA GLU A 195 9.22 -16.63 6.94
C GLU A 195 8.49 -15.90 5.79
N HIS A 196 9.10 -14.82 5.34
CA HIS A 196 8.60 -14.14 4.13
C HIS A 196 9.25 -14.73 2.88
N GLY A 197 8.47 -14.76 1.80
CA GLY A 197 8.97 -15.05 0.47
C GLY A 197 9.82 -13.91 -0.08
N THR A 198 10.53 -14.20 -1.17
CA THR A 198 11.26 -13.20 -1.95
C THR A 198 10.68 -13.06 -3.36
N VAL A 199 10.93 -11.93 -4.00
CA VAL A 199 10.41 -11.62 -5.32
C VAL A 199 11.53 -11.27 -6.31
N ASP A 200 11.47 -11.86 -7.49
CA ASP A 200 12.17 -11.38 -8.68
C ASP A 200 11.32 -10.30 -9.35
N VAL A 201 11.88 -9.10 -9.50
CA VAL A 201 11.25 -8.01 -10.26
C VAL A 201 11.73 -8.06 -11.69
N CYS A 202 10.82 -8.23 -12.65
CA CYS A 202 11.10 -8.32 -14.08
C CYS A 202 10.63 -7.05 -14.77
N ILE A 203 11.57 -6.24 -15.26
CA ILE A 203 11.32 -4.99 -15.96
C ILE A 203 11.71 -5.17 -17.43
N THR A 204 10.83 -4.74 -18.34
CA THR A 204 11.14 -4.72 -19.78
C THR A 204 11.25 -3.28 -20.22
N THR A 205 12.36 -2.89 -20.86
CA THR A 205 12.62 -1.49 -21.17
C THR A 205 13.11 -1.24 -22.60
N MET A 206 12.75 -0.07 -23.09
CA MET A 206 13.35 0.66 -24.19
C MET A 206 13.67 2.12 -23.79
N LEU A 207 13.43 2.48 -22.52
CA LEU A 207 13.52 3.83 -21.95
C LEU A 207 14.62 3.84 -20.87
N PRO A 208 15.89 3.98 -21.23
CA PRO A 208 17.03 3.79 -20.34
C PRO A 208 16.98 4.66 -19.09
N ASP A 209 16.63 5.95 -19.24
CA ASP A 209 16.62 6.88 -18.10
C ASP A 209 15.49 6.60 -17.12
N MET A 210 14.28 6.32 -17.60
CA MET A 210 13.14 6.02 -16.75
C MET A 210 13.35 4.71 -15.99
N SER A 211 13.84 3.69 -16.70
CA SER A 211 14.19 2.42 -16.09
C SER A 211 15.29 2.57 -15.04
N ALA A 212 16.37 3.33 -15.32
CA ALA A 212 17.44 3.56 -14.35
C ALA A 212 16.96 4.33 -13.11
N GLN A 213 16.04 5.30 -13.26
CA GLN A 213 15.43 6.00 -12.13
C GLN A 213 14.57 5.06 -11.27
N LEU A 214 13.76 4.19 -11.89
CA LEU A 214 12.99 3.18 -11.18
C LEU A 214 13.89 2.21 -10.41
N LEU A 215 15.00 1.76 -11.04
CA LEU A 215 15.99 0.92 -10.38
C LEU A 215 16.61 1.61 -9.16
N GLY A 216 16.90 2.92 -9.25
CA GLY A 216 17.35 3.73 -8.13
C GLY A 216 16.33 3.74 -6.98
N GLN A 217 15.04 3.95 -7.27
CA GLN A 217 13.98 3.90 -6.25
C GLN A 217 13.90 2.54 -5.54
N LEU A 218 14.06 1.44 -6.28
CA LEU A 218 14.07 0.09 -5.70
C LEU A 218 15.32 -0.15 -4.85
N GLY A 219 16.48 0.41 -5.27
CA GLY A 219 17.74 0.31 -4.54
C GLY A 219 17.74 1.11 -3.24
N ASP A 220 17.16 2.31 -3.25
CA ASP A 220 17.10 3.23 -2.10
C ASP A 220 16.09 2.78 -1.03
N ALA A 221 15.17 1.85 -1.36
CA ALA A 221 14.15 1.36 -0.45
C ALA A 221 14.72 0.30 0.49
N GLU A 222 15.31 0.71 1.62
CA GLU A 222 15.93 -0.20 2.61
C GLU A 222 14.95 -1.26 3.11
N GLU A 223 13.68 -0.87 3.35
CA GLU A 223 12.63 -1.77 3.83
C GLU A 223 12.27 -2.87 2.84
N LEU A 224 12.51 -2.66 1.54
CA LEU A 224 12.24 -3.61 0.48
C LEU A 224 13.37 -4.62 0.31
N GLN A 225 14.60 -4.28 0.69
CA GLN A 225 15.78 -5.10 0.41
C GLN A 225 15.66 -6.56 0.88
N PRO A 226 15.11 -6.88 2.06
CA PRO A 226 14.94 -8.28 2.48
C PRO A 226 13.99 -9.09 1.58
N TYR A 227 13.07 -8.43 0.88
CA TYR A 227 12.07 -9.06 0.03
C TYR A 227 12.52 -9.22 -1.43
N LEU A 228 13.54 -8.46 -1.87
CA LEU A 228 14.10 -8.58 -3.22
C LEU A 228 15.08 -9.75 -3.30
N ASP A 229 14.84 -10.66 -4.23
CA ASP A 229 15.83 -11.64 -4.66
C ASP A 229 16.67 -11.05 -5.82
N THR A 230 16.08 -10.78 -6.96
CA THR A 230 16.78 -10.18 -8.12
C THR A 230 15.87 -9.18 -8.82
N VAL A 231 16.43 -8.06 -9.25
CA VAL A 231 15.81 -7.12 -10.17
C VAL A 231 16.41 -7.34 -11.56
N MET A 232 15.61 -7.89 -12.46
CA MET A 232 16.02 -8.24 -13.82
C MET A 232 15.48 -7.24 -14.82
N VAL A 233 16.37 -6.66 -15.61
CA VAL A 233 16.01 -5.70 -16.68
C VAL A 233 16.24 -6.36 -18.03
N MET A 234 15.17 -6.57 -18.78
CA MET A 234 15.22 -7.01 -20.18
C MET A 234 15.36 -5.77 -21.07
N ASP A 235 16.60 -5.38 -21.34
CA ASP A 235 16.94 -4.19 -22.12
C ASP A 235 16.83 -4.47 -23.62
N GLN A 236 15.81 -3.93 -24.25
CA GLN A 236 15.48 -4.04 -25.67
C GLN A 236 15.76 -2.75 -26.44
N GLY A 237 16.23 -1.71 -25.76
CA GLY A 237 16.51 -0.40 -26.34
C GLY A 237 17.73 -0.40 -27.26
N LYS A 238 17.82 0.62 -28.13
CA LYS A 238 19.04 0.95 -28.88
C LYS A 238 20.09 1.52 -27.91
N ASP A 239 19.67 2.51 -27.13
CA ASP A 239 20.45 3.07 -26.04
C ASP A 239 20.21 2.19 -24.80
N LYS A 240 21.27 1.87 -24.06
CA LYS A 240 21.22 0.89 -22.99
C LYS A 240 20.96 1.52 -21.64
N VAL A 241 20.27 0.78 -20.78
CA VAL A 241 20.02 1.24 -19.41
C VAL A 241 21.34 1.54 -18.66
N THR A 242 22.39 0.78 -18.98
CA THR A 242 23.73 0.97 -18.42
C THR A 242 24.43 2.27 -18.88
N ASP A 243 23.96 2.88 -19.98
CA ASP A 243 24.50 4.14 -20.49
C ASP A 243 23.82 5.36 -19.86
N SER A 244 22.74 5.16 -19.11
CA SER A 244 22.03 6.23 -18.40
C SER A 244 22.87 6.84 -17.27
N SER A 245 22.81 8.16 -17.15
CA SER A 245 23.46 8.88 -16.05
C SER A 245 22.93 8.52 -14.66
N TYR A 246 21.75 7.93 -14.56
CA TYR A 246 21.13 7.44 -13.33
C TYR A 246 21.56 6.02 -12.95
N PHE A 247 22.12 5.25 -13.90
CA PHE A 247 22.44 3.84 -13.69
C PHE A 247 23.46 3.58 -12.58
N PRO A 248 24.56 4.37 -12.42
CA PRO A 248 25.53 4.13 -11.37
C PRO A 248 24.94 4.14 -9.94
N ALA A 249 23.96 5.02 -9.68
CA ALA A 249 23.26 5.04 -8.40
C ALA A 249 22.39 3.80 -8.20
N ALA A 250 21.67 3.39 -9.24
CA ALA A 250 20.86 2.17 -9.24
C ALA A 250 21.71 0.89 -9.00
N GLU A 251 22.86 0.81 -9.68
CA GLU A 251 23.81 -0.30 -9.51
C GLU A 251 24.37 -0.34 -8.08
N ALA A 252 24.74 0.82 -7.53
CA ALA A 252 25.22 0.91 -6.16
C ALA A 252 24.16 0.50 -5.12
N GLY A 253 22.89 0.88 -5.32
CA GLY A 253 21.78 0.58 -4.40
C GLY A 253 21.34 -0.89 -4.45
N LEU A 254 21.31 -1.49 -5.64
CA LEU A 254 20.87 -2.88 -5.82
C LEU A 254 22.00 -3.91 -5.72
N GLY A 255 23.23 -3.52 -6.06
CA GLY A 255 24.41 -4.39 -5.98
C GLY A 255 24.21 -5.71 -6.75
N ASP A 256 24.52 -6.81 -6.11
CA ASP A 256 24.44 -8.18 -6.68
C ASP A 256 23.00 -8.59 -7.05
N LYS A 257 22.00 -7.87 -6.60
CA LYS A 257 20.60 -8.14 -6.96
C LYS A 257 20.22 -7.61 -8.35
N LEU A 258 21.01 -6.70 -8.93
CA LEU A 258 20.74 -6.15 -10.27
C LEU A 258 21.27 -7.06 -11.37
N ARG A 259 20.42 -7.40 -12.31
CA ARG A 259 20.80 -8.17 -13.50
C ARG A 259 20.24 -7.54 -14.78
N VAL A 260 21.09 -7.00 -15.62
CA VAL A 260 20.72 -6.46 -16.95
C VAL A 260 20.92 -7.53 -18.01
N ILE A 261 19.87 -7.77 -18.80
CA ILE A 261 19.84 -8.77 -19.89
C ILE A 261 19.54 -8.02 -21.18
N VAL A 262 20.58 -7.82 -21.98
CA VAL A 262 20.44 -7.20 -23.32
C VAL A 262 19.88 -8.20 -24.30
N GLN A 263 18.82 -7.81 -25.03
CA GLN A 263 18.22 -8.63 -26.08
C GLN A 263 17.66 -7.78 -27.24
N GLY A 264 17.32 -8.42 -28.35
CA GLY A 264 16.57 -7.75 -29.43
C GLY A 264 15.17 -7.36 -28.97
N ASN A 265 14.57 -6.38 -29.64
CA ASN A 265 13.21 -5.95 -29.35
C ASN A 265 12.20 -7.05 -29.76
N LEU A 266 11.62 -7.68 -28.75
CA LEU A 266 10.57 -8.71 -28.88
C LEU A 266 9.21 -8.19 -28.33
N GLY A 267 9.09 -6.86 -28.15
CA GLY A 267 7.94 -6.22 -27.53
C GLY A 267 7.81 -6.52 -26.04
N GLY A 268 6.76 -5.98 -25.41
CA GLY A 268 6.50 -6.19 -23.98
C GLY A 268 6.33 -7.67 -23.65
N SER A 269 5.55 -8.41 -24.43
CA SER A 269 5.31 -9.84 -24.20
C SER A 269 6.58 -10.69 -24.25
N GLY A 270 7.49 -10.42 -25.20
CA GLY A 270 8.76 -11.13 -25.29
C GLY A 270 9.73 -10.79 -24.17
N GLY A 271 9.74 -9.53 -23.74
CA GLY A 271 10.55 -9.09 -22.60
C GLY A 271 10.07 -9.71 -21.28
N TYR A 272 8.78 -9.62 -20.96
CA TYR A 272 8.23 -10.23 -19.75
C TYR A 272 8.34 -11.75 -19.74
N ALA A 273 8.09 -12.41 -20.87
CA ALA A 273 8.28 -13.86 -20.99
C ALA A 273 9.75 -14.26 -20.71
N ARG A 274 10.72 -13.45 -21.16
CA ARG A 274 12.13 -13.67 -20.84
C ARG A 274 12.41 -13.52 -19.36
N GLY A 275 11.89 -12.47 -18.70
CA GLY A 275 12.05 -12.25 -17.27
C GLY A 275 11.48 -13.42 -16.45
N GLN A 276 10.26 -13.87 -16.77
CA GLN A 276 9.65 -15.04 -16.13
C GLN A 276 10.49 -16.32 -16.32
N LEU A 277 11.00 -16.54 -17.55
CA LEU A 277 11.84 -17.71 -17.82
C LEU A 277 13.14 -17.68 -17.02
N GLU A 278 13.79 -16.53 -16.90
CA GLU A 278 15.02 -16.37 -16.12
C GLU A 278 14.75 -16.57 -14.62
N SER A 279 13.64 -16.05 -14.09
CA SER A 279 13.22 -16.27 -12.72
C SER A 279 12.98 -17.76 -12.41
N VAL A 280 12.23 -18.45 -13.28
CA VAL A 280 11.98 -19.89 -13.14
C VAL A 280 13.29 -20.71 -13.24
N ARG A 281 14.19 -20.37 -14.16
CA ARG A 281 15.48 -21.05 -14.32
C ARG A 281 16.38 -20.87 -13.10
N LYS A 282 16.38 -19.68 -12.51
CA LYS A 282 17.12 -19.38 -11.30
C LYS A 282 16.54 -20.13 -10.09
N GLY A 283 15.21 -20.10 -9.93
CA GLY A 283 14.46 -20.91 -8.95
C GLY A 283 14.74 -20.58 -7.48
N THR A 284 15.26 -19.39 -7.16
CA THR A 284 15.55 -18.94 -5.77
C THR A 284 14.44 -18.07 -5.19
N ALA A 285 13.78 -17.26 -6.00
CA ALA A 285 12.68 -16.42 -5.56
C ALA A 285 11.37 -17.21 -5.42
N THR A 286 10.55 -16.80 -4.45
CA THR A 286 9.20 -17.35 -4.26
C THR A 286 8.21 -16.83 -5.29
N TYR A 287 8.38 -15.56 -5.70
CA TYR A 287 7.49 -14.84 -6.60
C TYR A 287 8.24 -14.21 -7.76
N ALA A 288 7.53 -14.00 -8.87
CA ALA A 288 7.97 -13.15 -9.97
C ALA A 288 6.96 -12.02 -10.19
N MET A 289 7.44 -10.79 -10.22
CA MET A 289 6.66 -9.57 -10.46
C MET A 289 7.03 -8.99 -11.83
N MET A 290 6.04 -8.71 -12.66
CA MET A 290 6.20 -7.91 -13.87
C MET A 290 5.93 -6.45 -13.53
N MET A 291 6.83 -5.56 -13.94
CA MET A 291 6.75 -4.13 -13.66
C MET A 291 7.12 -3.34 -14.92
N ASP A 292 6.34 -2.31 -15.24
CA ASP A 292 6.66 -1.38 -16.32
C ASP A 292 7.86 -0.50 -15.93
N ASP A 293 8.58 0.01 -16.93
CA ASP A 293 9.82 0.78 -16.76
C ASP A 293 9.61 2.28 -16.53
N ASP A 294 8.38 2.76 -16.75
CA ASP A 294 7.98 4.17 -16.70
C ASP A 294 7.05 4.49 -15.49
N VAL A 295 7.18 3.76 -14.40
CA VAL A 295 6.36 3.91 -13.20
C VAL A 295 7.15 4.51 -12.03
N VAL A 296 6.42 5.17 -11.12
CA VAL A 296 6.89 5.50 -9.78
C VAL A 296 6.31 4.47 -8.82
N CYS A 297 7.19 3.70 -8.19
CA CYS A 297 6.80 2.57 -7.35
C CYS A 297 6.70 2.97 -5.88
N GLU A 298 5.64 2.53 -5.19
CA GLU A 298 5.58 2.53 -3.72
C GLU A 298 6.13 1.18 -3.21
N PRO A 299 7.34 1.15 -2.62
CA PRO A 299 8.00 -0.09 -2.21
C PRO A 299 7.19 -0.93 -1.23
N GLU A 300 6.46 -0.28 -0.32
CA GLU A 300 5.55 -0.97 0.61
C GLU A 300 4.48 -1.78 -0.13
N GLY A 301 4.07 -1.36 -1.32
CA GLY A 301 3.14 -2.12 -2.17
C GLY A 301 3.68 -3.49 -2.57
N ILE A 302 4.98 -3.59 -2.86
CA ILE A 302 5.66 -4.86 -3.16
C ILE A 302 5.69 -5.75 -1.92
N ILE A 303 6.09 -5.19 -0.76
CA ILE A 303 6.14 -5.89 0.53
C ILE A 303 4.78 -6.48 0.87
N ARG A 304 3.70 -5.69 0.74
CA ARG A 304 2.32 -6.14 0.99
C ARG A 304 1.88 -7.23 0.03
N ALA A 305 2.27 -7.14 -1.24
CA ALA A 305 1.94 -8.17 -2.24
C ALA A 305 2.61 -9.52 -1.91
N VAL A 306 3.89 -9.50 -1.53
CA VAL A 306 4.63 -10.69 -1.08
C VAL A 306 3.99 -11.26 0.18
N THR A 307 3.75 -10.42 1.20
CA THR A 307 3.14 -10.85 2.48
C THR A 307 1.74 -11.43 2.27
N PHE A 308 0.94 -10.85 1.38
CA PHE A 308 -0.37 -11.38 1.03
C PHE A 308 -0.26 -12.74 0.33
N GLY A 309 0.68 -12.90 -0.59
CA GLY A 309 0.98 -14.16 -1.28
C GLY A 309 1.39 -15.27 -0.31
N ASP A 310 2.29 -14.98 0.65
CA ASP A 310 2.75 -15.91 1.68
C ASP A 310 1.60 -16.48 2.51
N LEU A 311 0.62 -15.63 2.82
CA LEU A 311 -0.50 -15.98 3.69
C LEU A 311 -1.75 -16.42 2.91
N ALA A 312 -1.70 -16.40 1.59
CA ALA A 312 -2.81 -16.83 0.75
C ALA A 312 -3.15 -18.32 0.94
N LYS A 313 -4.45 -18.64 0.93
CA LYS A 313 -4.97 -20.04 1.01
C LYS A 313 -4.65 -20.86 -0.22
N ARG A 314 -4.39 -20.21 -1.35
CA ARG A 314 -4.16 -20.83 -2.66
C ARG A 314 -3.18 -19.95 -3.45
N PRO A 315 -2.47 -20.52 -4.44
CA PRO A 315 -1.69 -19.71 -5.37
C PRO A 315 -2.53 -18.56 -5.93
N THR A 316 -2.03 -17.36 -5.83
CA THR A 316 -2.76 -16.12 -6.12
C THR A 316 -1.90 -15.19 -6.96
N ILE A 317 -2.50 -14.53 -7.93
CA ILE A 317 -1.90 -13.40 -8.64
C ILE A 317 -2.38 -12.13 -7.93
N VAL A 318 -1.43 -11.31 -7.48
CA VAL A 318 -1.70 -10.00 -6.87
C VAL A 318 -1.40 -8.93 -7.91
N GLY A 319 -2.41 -8.15 -8.29
CA GLY A 319 -2.28 -7.02 -9.21
C GLY A 319 -2.23 -5.70 -8.47
N GLY A 320 -1.38 -4.78 -8.93
CA GLY A 320 -1.34 -3.40 -8.47
C GLY A 320 -2.34 -2.52 -9.21
N HIS A 321 -2.74 -1.40 -8.59
CA HIS A 321 -3.48 -0.34 -9.27
C HIS A 321 -2.51 0.65 -9.89
N MET A 322 -2.93 1.31 -10.98
CA MET A 322 -2.20 2.41 -11.61
C MET A 322 -2.88 3.75 -11.31
N PHE A 323 -2.09 4.70 -10.83
CA PHE A 323 -2.46 6.10 -10.75
C PHE A 323 -1.90 6.88 -11.93
N ASN A 324 -2.54 7.99 -12.26
CA ASN A 324 -2.09 8.84 -13.36
C ASN A 324 -0.80 9.58 -12.95
N LEU A 325 0.22 9.56 -13.79
CA LEU A 325 1.50 10.21 -13.49
C LEU A 325 1.40 11.76 -13.44
N PHE A 326 0.42 12.33 -14.14
CA PHE A 326 0.19 13.78 -14.22
C PHE A 326 -0.85 14.29 -13.20
N SER A 327 -1.73 13.39 -12.72
CA SER A 327 -2.71 13.65 -11.64
C SER A 327 -2.54 12.53 -10.62
N ARG A 328 -1.48 12.58 -9.85
CA ARG A 328 -0.91 11.47 -9.08
C ARG A 328 -1.85 10.85 -8.03
N ALA A 329 -2.90 11.54 -7.62
CA ALA A 329 -3.94 11.00 -6.75
C ALA A 329 -5.17 10.46 -7.51
N GLU A 330 -5.17 10.50 -8.85
CA GLU A 330 -6.26 10.01 -9.68
C GLU A 330 -6.00 8.57 -10.13
N LEU A 331 -6.94 7.67 -9.81
CA LEU A 331 -6.86 6.28 -10.23
C LEU A 331 -7.03 6.17 -11.75
N HIS A 332 -6.00 5.68 -12.43
CA HIS A 332 -6.01 5.48 -13.88
C HIS A 332 -6.64 4.15 -14.27
N SER A 333 -6.21 3.07 -13.63
CA SER A 333 -6.73 1.73 -13.89
C SER A 333 -6.53 0.80 -12.68
N PHE A 334 -7.52 -0.05 -12.40
CA PHE A 334 -7.40 -1.08 -11.37
C PHE A 334 -7.76 -2.50 -11.87
N GLY A 335 -8.24 -2.61 -13.09
CA GLY A 335 -8.55 -3.88 -13.71
C GLY A 335 -9.06 -3.72 -15.13
N GLU A 336 -8.83 -4.74 -15.93
CA GLU A 336 -9.27 -4.78 -17.33
C GLU A 336 -9.93 -6.13 -17.62
N ILE A 337 -11.05 -6.10 -18.35
CA ILE A 337 -11.72 -7.30 -18.83
C ILE A 337 -11.47 -7.43 -20.33
N VAL A 338 -10.88 -8.56 -20.74
CA VAL A 338 -10.76 -8.90 -22.15
C VAL A 338 -12.09 -9.43 -22.65
N GLN A 339 -12.63 -8.81 -23.72
CA GLN A 339 -13.81 -9.35 -24.44
C GLN A 339 -13.34 -10.22 -25.62
N PRO A 340 -13.36 -11.56 -25.50
CA PRO A 340 -12.78 -12.44 -26.52
C PRO A 340 -13.41 -12.27 -27.90
N TRP A 341 -14.71 -11.93 -27.96
CA TRP A 341 -15.45 -11.73 -29.20
C TRP A 341 -15.17 -10.39 -29.90
N ARG A 342 -14.51 -9.40 -29.21
CA ARG A 342 -14.20 -8.09 -29.76
C ARG A 342 -12.72 -7.78 -29.83
N PHE A 343 -11.85 -8.58 -29.18
CA PHE A 343 -10.42 -8.33 -28.97
C PHE A 343 -10.09 -6.96 -28.35
N TRP A 344 -11.05 -6.35 -27.63
CA TRP A 344 -10.92 -5.03 -27.01
C TRP A 344 -10.80 -5.16 -25.51
N ARG A 345 -9.97 -4.30 -24.94
CA ARG A 345 -9.91 -4.09 -23.51
C ARG A 345 -11.05 -3.18 -23.08
N LEU A 346 -11.82 -3.59 -22.08
CA LEU A 346 -12.70 -2.67 -21.36
C LEU A 346 -12.05 -2.35 -20.03
N ARG A 347 -11.84 -1.07 -19.75
CA ARG A 347 -11.59 -0.62 -18.38
C ARG A 347 -12.86 -0.86 -17.60
N VAL A 348 -12.73 -1.51 -16.45
CA VAL A 348 -13.81 -1.60 -15.46
C VAL A 348 -13.55 -0.47 -14.49
N PRO A 349 -14.44 0.54 -14.42
CA PRO A 349 -14.31 1.65 -13.49
C PRO A 349 -14.43 1.22 -12.03
#